data_ce55421d4080ed2c4a43229455893824
#
_entry.id   ce55421d4080ed2c4a43229455893824
#
_cell.length_a   1.000
_cell.length_b   1.000
_cell.length_c   1.000
_cell.angle_alpha   90.00
_cell.angle_beta   90.00
_cell.angle_gamma   90.00
#
_symmetry.space_group_name_H-M   'P 1'
#
loop_
_entity.id
_entity.type
_entity.pdbx_description
1 polymer ?
#
loop_
_entity_poly.entity_id
_entity_poly.type
_entity_poly.pdbx_seq_one_letter_code
_entity_poly.pdbx_strand_id
1 'polypeptide(L)'
;KTLLNIARNLRPTNMRARQIVQLKGGSSRSNLATNDFETITGFCTALNAPALTLPLPVIFERVETKEIVEQDSHIADVLQQGRETDVAVFTGGSVRKQSLLMNLGYLSEKMSRELLGVAVGDACSRFYTREGNVASKRIDDLTVGIELDELRARPRRVLVAGGLYKAEAIETALWMGLASDLVIDQPTAVRVLEIAKTR
;
A
#
# COMPACT_ATOMS: atom_id res chain seq x y z
N LYS A 1 3.23 1.07 -10.47
CA LYS A 1 2.85 0.56 -11.82
C LYS A 1 1.46 -0.09 -11.83
N THR A 2 1.12 -1.01 -10.89
CA THR A 2 -0.16 -1.74 -10.92
C THR A 2 -1.37 -0.81 -10.80
N LEU A 3 -1.46 0.02 -9.77
CA LEU A 3 -2.56 0.98 -9.62
C LEU A 3 -2.64 1.97 -10.78
N LEU A 4 -1.51 2.42 -11.31
CA LEU A 4 -1.48 3.28 -12.49
C LEU A 4 -2.11 2.59 -13.71
N ASN A 5 -1.77 1.32 -13.94
CA ASN A 5 -2.37 0.56 -15.04
C ASN A 5 -3.88 0.39 -14.86
N ILE A 6 -4.34 0.20 -13.61
CA ILE A 6 -5.78 0.20 -13.32
C ILE A 6 -6.36 1.56 -13.68
N ALA A 7 -5.81 2.65 -13.14
CA ALA A 7 -6.30 4.01 -13.36
C ALA A 7 -6.43 4.36 -14.85
N ARG A 8 -5.44 3.97 -15.67
CA ARG A 8 -5.44 4.19 -17.13
C ARG A 8 -6.50 3.39 -17.87
N ASN A 9 -6.97 2.28 -17.31
CA ASN A 9 -7.95 1.39 -17.94
C ASN A 9 -9.34 1.46 -17.30
N LEU A 10 -9.50 2.26 -16.24
CA LEU A 10 -10.83 2.53 -15.69
C LEU A 10 -11.68 3.28 -16.71
N ARG A 11 -12.89 2.79 -16.93
CA ARG A 11 -13.88 3.49 -17.76
C ARG A 11 -14.72 4.40 -16.88
N PRO A 12 -15.01 5.64 -17.33
CA PRO A 12 -15.97 6.48 -16.66
C PRO A 12 -17.31 5.74 -16.47
N THR A 13 -17.86 5.88 -15.29
CA THR A 13 -19.15 5.28 -14.93
C THR A 13 -20.12 6.35 -14.50
N ASN A 14 -21.42 6.04 -14.49
CA ASN A 14 -22.44 6.92 -13.90
C ASN A 14 -22.40 6.91 -12.36
N MET A 15 -21.55 6.06 -11.76
CA MET A 15 -21.32 6.04 -10.31
C MET A 15 -20.49 7.25 -9.91
N ARG A 16 -20.86 7.86 -8.80
CA ARG A 16 -20.11 8.95 -8.20
C ARG A 16 -19.62 8.51 -6.83
N ALA A 17 -18.30 8.45 -6.65
CA ALA A 17 -17.73 8.32 -5.32
C ALA A 17 -17.80 9.68 -4.59
N ARG A 18 -17.85 9.65 -3.26
CA ARG A 18 -17.78 10.86 -2.46
C ARG A 18 -16.44 11.55 -2.62
N GLN A 19 -15.36 10.77 -2.56
CA GLN A 19 -13.98 11.25 -2.70
C GLN A 19 -13.02 10.09 -2.96
N ILE A 20 -11.84 10.40 -3.50
CA ILE A 20 -10.70 9.49 -3.63
C ILE A 20 -9.65 9.93 -2.61
N VAL A 21 -9.27 9.04 -1.70
CA VAL A 21 -8.34 9.34 -0.62
C VAL A 21 -7.04 8.56 -0.81
N GLN A 22 -5.91 9.24 -0.72
CA GLN A 22 -4.61 8.60 -0.73
C GLN A 22 -4.34 7.95 0.64
N LEU A 23 -4.16 6.62 0.68
CA LEU A 23 -4.05 5.86 1.93
C LEU A 23 -2.68 5.96 2.61
N LYS A 24 -1.67 6.49 1.92
CA LYS A 24 -0.30 6.65 2.46
C LYS A 24 0.42 7.80 1.81
N GLY A 25 1.48 8.28 2.43
CA GLY A 25 2.39 9.25 1.79
C GLY A 25 2.90 8.76 0.43
N GLY A 26 3.16 9.66 -0.50
CA GLY A 26 3.53 9.35 -1.89
C GLY A 26 4.82 9.99 -2.37
N SER A 27 5.35 11.01 -1.69
CA SER A 27 6.56 11.71 -2.13
C SER A 27 7.79 10.83 -2.07
N SER A 28 8.51 10.69 -3.17
CA SER A 28 9.75 9.90 -3.28
C SER A 28 10.97 10.81 -3.22
N ARG A 29 12.05 10.31 -2.59
CA ARG A 29 13.38 10.95 -2.62
C ARG A 29 14.24 10.49 -3.80
N SER A 30 13.78 9.51 -4.56
CA SER A 30 14.51 9.00 -5.71
C SER A 30 14.05 9.69 -7.00
N ASN A 31 14.90 9.65 -8.03
CA ASN A 31 14.54 10.07 -9.40
C ASN A 31 13.54 9.11 -10.07
N LEU A 32 13.11 8.06 -9.38
CA LEU A 32 12.06 7.16 -9.85
C LEU A 32 10.72 7.85 -9.65
N ALA A 33 10.07 8.20 -10.75
CA ALA A 33 8.75 8.81 -10.72
C ALA A 33 7.75 7.90 -9.98
N THR A 34 7.16 8.41 -8.91
CA THR A 34 5.95 7.86 -8.35
C THR A 34 4.80 8.41 -9.20
N ASN A 35 4.10 7.58 -9.92
CA ASN A 35 2.97 8.02 -10.76
C ASN A 35 1.70 8.22 -9.91
N ASP A 36 1.84 8.75 -8.70
CA ASP A 36 0.75 8.87 -7.73
C ASP A 36 -0.30 9.88 -8.23
N PHE A 37 0.15 11.02 -8.75
CA PHE A 37 -0.75 12.02 -9.31
C PHE A 37 -1.60 11.47 -10.47
N GLU A 38 -0.98 10.81 -11.45
CA GLU A 38 -1.68 10.21 -12.58
C GLU A 38 -2.64 9.10 -12.12
N THR A 39 -2.22 8.30 -11.14
CA THR A 39 -3.05 7.25 -10.57
C THR A 39 -4.30 7.85 -9.92
N ILE A 40 -4.15 8.83 -9.04
CA ILE A 40 -5.27 9.47 -8.35
C ILE A 40 -6.20 10.16 -9.35
N THR A 41 -5.65 10.91 -10.29
CA THR A 41 -6.43 11.61 -11.34
C THR A 41 -7.27 10.62 -12.15
N GLY A 42 -6.71 9.46 -12.52
CA GLY A 42 -7.45 8.43 -13.22
C GLY A 42 -8.66 7.88 -12.44
N PHE A 43 -8.49 7.63 -11.14
CA PHE A 43 -9.62 7.24 -10.28
C PHE A 43 -10.65 8.36 -10.13
N CYS A 44 -10.21 9.61 -9.93
CA CYS A 44 -11.10 10.76 -9.83
C CYS A 44 -11.95 10.94 -11.09
N THR A 45 -11.33 10.83 -12.26
CA THR A 45 -12.03 10.94 -13.56
C THR A 45 -13.04 9.81 -13.74
N ALA A 46 -12.64 8.56 -13.45
CA ALA A 46 -13.50 7.41 -13.65
C ALA A 46 -14.70 7.39 -12.71
N LEU A 47 -14.56 7.89 -11.49
CA LEU A 47 -15.58 7.86 -10.44
C LEU A 47 -16.21 9.23 -10.15
N ASN A 48 -15.89 10.24 -10.98
CA ASN A 48 -16.40 11.62 -10.85
C ASN A 48 -16.33 12.15 -9.40
N ALA A 49 -15.12 12.08 -8.80
CA ALA A 49 -14.89 12.39 -7.39
C ALA A 49 -13.67 13.30 -7.20
N PRO A 50 -13.67 14.18 -6.18
CA PRO A 50 -12.48 14.93 -5.78
C PRO A 50 -11.43 14.04 -5.12
N ALA A 51 -10.17 14.51 -5.11
CA ALA A 51 -9.06 13.85 -4.44
C ALA A 51 -8.71 14.48 -3.10
N LEU A 52 -8.38 13.66 -2.12
CA LEU A 52 -7.61 14.02 -0.94
C LEU A 52 -6.25 13.34 -1.00
N THR A 53 -5.18 14.13 -1.01
CA THR A 53 -3.82 13.64 -1.19
C THR A 53 -2.95 13.87 0.05
N LEU A 54 -1.95 13.01 0.22
CA LEU A 54 -0.91 13.12 1.25
C LEU A 54 0.44 13.43 0.58
N PRO A 55 0.79 14.70 0.33
CA PRO A 55 2.06 15.08 -0.30
C PRO A 55 3.24 14.98 0.69
N LEU A 56 3.31 13.89 1.41
CA LEU A 56 4.29 13.59 2.44
C LEU A 56 5.20 12.43 2.02
N PRO A 57 6.42 12.34 2.57
CA PRO A 57 7.22 11.12 2.48
C PRO A 57 6.45 9.94 3.04
N VAL A 58 6.64 8.75 2.44
CA VAL A 58 6.04 7.51 2.97
C VAL A 58 6.63 7.14 4.32
N ILE A 59 7.96 7.29 4.45
CA ILE A 59 8.72 6.94 5.66
C ILE A 59 9.53 8.17 6.07
N PHE A 60 9.33 8.62 7.29
CA PHE A 60 10.07 9.72 7.90
C PHE A 60 11.40 9.23 8.47
N GLU A 61 12.34 10.13 8.70
CA GLU A 61 13.61 9.81 9.34
C GLU A 61 13.49 9.71 10.87
N ARG A 62 12.53 10.45 11.44
CA ARG A 62 12.31 10.60 12.89
C ARG A 62 10.83 10.51 13.21
N VAL A 63 10.51 9.77 14.25
CA VAL A 63 9.12 9.58 14.72
C VAL A 63 8.52 10.92 15.16
N GLU A 64 9.28 11.75 15.88
CA GLU A 64 8.80 13.05 16.38
C GLU A 64 8.41 13.98 15.24
N THR A 65 9.15 13.95 14.12
CA THR A 65 8.82 14.76 12.93
C THR A 65 7.52 14.27 12.29
N LYS A 66 7.33 12.95 12.19
CA LYS A 66 6.09 12.36 11.71
C LYS A 66 4.90 12.79 12.58
N GLU A 67 5.02 12.62 13.90
CA GLU A 67 3.95 12.95 14.85
C GLU A 67 3.54 14.42 14.78
N ILE A 68 4.50 15.35 14.67
CA ILE A 68 4.21 16.79 14.51
C ILE A 68 3.44 17.04 13.21
N VAL A 69 3.86 16.43 12.10
CA VAL A 69 3.20 16.62 10.81
C VAL A 69 1.80 16.01 10.80
N GLU A 70 1.60 14.86 11.43
CA GLU A 70 0.29 14.21 11.54
C GLU A 70 -0.70 14.98 12.44
N GLN A 71 -0.23 15.90 13.30
CA GLN A 71 -1.06 16.80 14.09
C GLN A 71 -1.57 18.01 13.32
N ASP A 72 -1.01 18.34 12.14
CA ASP A 72 -1.58 19.36 11.27
C ASP A 72 -3.02 18.97 10.89
N SER A 73 -3.95 19.90 11.05
CA SER A 73 -5.39 19.64 10.91
C SER A 73 -5.77 19.08 9.54
N HIS A 74 -5.14 19.58 8.47
CA HIS A 74 -5.40 19.10 7.11
C HIS A 74 -4.88 17.67 6.91
N ILE A 75 -3.66 17.39 7.40
CA ILE A 75 -3.07 16.06 7.30
C ILE A 75 -3.85 15.06 8.15
N ALA A 76 -4.20 15.43 9.37
CA ALA A 76 -5.02 14.61 10.26
C ALA A 76 -6.37 14.25 9.64
N ASP A 77 -7.03 15.20 8.97
CA ASP A 77 -8.30 14.96 8.27
C ASP A 77 -8.12 13.95 7.12
N VAL A 78 -7.12 14.11 6.28
CA VAL A 78 -6.85 13.16 5.18
C VAL A 78 -6.57 11.76 5.71
N LEU A 79 -5.76 11.62 6.76
CA LEU A 79 -5.48 10.34 7.42
C LEU A 79 -6.77 9.72 7.98
N GLN A 80 -7.61 10.51 8.64
CA GLN A 80 -8.90 10.05 9.18
C GLN A 80 -9.84 9.58 8.06
N GLN A 81 -9.96 10.34 6.97
CA GLN A 81 -10.76 9.94 5.81
C GLN A 81 -10.25 8.62 5.19
N GLY A 82 -8.93 8.40 5.17
CA GLY A 82 -8.33 7.15 4.76
C GLY A 82 -8.73 5.97 5.66
N ARG A 83 -8.78 6.20 6.98
CA ARG A 83 -9.21 5.20 7.97
C ARG A 83 -10.70 4.87 7.89
N GLU A 84 -11.51 5.77 7.38
CA GLU A 84 -12.97 5.64 7.29
C GLU A 84 -13.45 5.23 5.89
N THR A 85 -12.54 5.00 4.94
CA THR A 85 -12.94 4.66 3.56
C THR A 85 -13.74 3.36 3.50
N ASP A 86 -14.78 3.33 2.66
CA ASP A 86 -15.61 2.13 2.43
C ASP A 86 -14.88 1.08 1.59
N VAL A 87 -14.06 1.55 0.65
CA VAL A 87 -13.32 0.70 -0.29
C VAL A 87 -11.86 1.10 -0.32
N ALA A 88 -10.99 0.20 0.12
CA ALA A 88 -9.55 0.35 -0.01
C ALA A 88 -9.05 -0.45 -1.23
N VAL A 89 -8.44 0.23 -2.20
CA VAL A 89 -7.78 -0.42 -3.35
C VAL A 89 -6.27 -0.28 -3.17
N PHE A 90 -5.59 -1.40 -3.07
CA PHE A 90 -4.15 -1.40 -2.78
C PHE A 90 -3.40 -2.50 -3.53
N THR A 91 -2.08 -2.43 -3.49
CA THR A 91 -1.19 -3.44 -4.08
C THR A 91 -0.33 -4.08 -3.00
N GLY A 92 -0.01 -5.36 -3.17
CA GLY A 92 1.03 -6.03 -2.40
C GLY A 92 2.40 -5.91 -3.08
N GLY A 93 3.42 -5.63 -2.31
CA GLY A 93 4.81 -5.71 -2.70
C GLY A 93 5.49 -6.94 -2.13
N SER A 94 6.59 -7.40 -2.74
CA SER A 94 7.50 -8.39 -2.15
C SER A 94 8.76 -7.70 -1.66
N VAL A 95 9.34 -8.17 -0.57
CA VAL A 95 10.57 -7.60 0.00
C VAL A 95 11.79 -8.30 -0.59
N ARG A 96 12.36 -7.71 -1.63
CA ARG A 96 13.58 -8.16 -2.33
C ARG A 96 14.47 -6.97 -2.63
N LYS A 97 15.76 -7.17 -2.80
CA LYS A 97 16.72 -6.10 -3.16
C LYS A 97 16.28 -5.29 -4.37
N GLN A 98 15.64 -5.93 -5.36
CA GLN A 98 15.16 -5.30 -6.60
C GLN A 98 13.72 -4.73 -6.48
N SER A 99 13.05 -4.86 -5.35
CA SER A 99 11.69 -4.34 -5.22
C SER A 99 11.67 -2.81 -5.26
N LEU A 100 10.59 -2.24 -5.82
CA LEU A 100 10.46 -0.79 -5.99
C LEU A 100 10.63 -0.05 -4.65
N LEU A 101 9.96 -0.53 -3.61
CA LEU A 101 9.97 0.12 -2.30
C LEU A 101 11.36 0.18 -1.66
N MET A 102 12.18 -0.84 -1.89
CA MET A 102 13.58 -0.87 -1.42
C MET A 102 14.48 0.13 -2.16
N ASN A 103 14.07 0.60 -3.34
CA ASN A 103 14.86 1.48 -4.21
C ASN A 103 14.30 2.91 -4.34
N LEU A 104 13.19 3.23 -3.65
CA LEU A 104 12.60 4.58 -3.67
C LEU A 104 13.32 5.58 -2.77
N GLY A 105 14.40 5.18 -2.08
CA GLY A 105 15.19 6.07 -1.23
C GLY A 105 14.55 6.40 0.13
N TYR A 106 13.48 5.72 0.52
CA TYR A 106 12.86 5.88 1.84
C TYR A 106 13.59 5.12 2.95
N LEU A 107 14.17 3.98 2.58
CA LEU A 107 14.84 3.09 3.51
C LEU A 107 16.35 3.32 3.46
N SER A 108 16.98 3.51 4.60
CA SER A 108 18.43 3.43 4.71
C SER A 108 18.92 1.99 4.43
N GLU A 109 20.19 1.83 4.10
CA GLU A 109 20.77 0.48 3.93
C GLU A 109 20.58 -0.41 5.17
N LYS A 110 20.63 0.17 6.38
CA LYS A 110 20.39 -0.53 7.64
C LYS A 110 18.95 -1.03 7.71
N MET A 111 17.97 -0.17 7.41
CA MET A 111 16.54 -0.53 7.39
C MET A 111 16.25 -1.58 6.33
N SER A 112 16.86 -1.44 5.16
CA SER A 112 16.73 -2.43 4.07
C SER A 112 17.25 -3.80 4.47
N ARG A 113 18.41 -3.85 5.14
CA ARG A 113 18.96 -5.12 5.67
C ARG A 113 18.11 -5.72 6.78
N GLU A 114 17.51 -4.90 7.63
CA GLU A 114 16.59 -5.33 8.69
C GLU A 114 15.34 -6.03 8.13
N LEU A 115 14.80 -5.52 7.02
CA LEU A 115 13.61 -6.10 6.39
C LEU A 115 13.90 -7.35 5.54
N LEU A 116 15.09 -7.40 4.90
CA LEU A 116 15.48 -8.54 4.07
C LEU A 116 15.63 -9.80 4.92
N GLY A 117 14.89 -10.86 4.55
CA GLY A 117 14.87 -12.15 5.27
C GLY A 117 13.89 -12.21 6.43
N VAL A 118 13.27 -11.09 6.81
CA VAL A 118 12.23 -11.03 7.85
C VAL A 118 10.85 -10.74 7.24
N ALA A 119 10.76 -9.70 6.42
CA ALA A 119 9.52 -9.34 5.76
C ALA A 119 9.32 -10.14 4.47
N VAL A 120 8.12 -10.69 4.28
CA VAL A 120 7.74 -11.37 3.03
C VAL A 120 7.05 -10.42 2.06
N GLY A 121 6.38 -9.40 2.57
CA GLY A 121 5.63 -8.45 1.76
C GLY A 121 5.35 -7.13 2.47
N ASP A 122 4.71 -6.24 1.71
CA ASP A 122 4.13 -5.01 2.22
C ASP A 122 2.74 -4.75 1.64
N ALA A 123 1.91 -4.07 2.41
CA ALA A 123 0.66 -3.44 1.98
C ALA A 123 0.67 -1.99 2.46
N CYS A 124 0.41 -1.03 1.57
CA CYS A 124 0.48 0.40 1.87
C CYS A 124 1.81 0.84 2.53
N SER A 125 2.93 0.19 2.17
CA SER A 125 4.28 0.38 2.74
C SER A 125 4.44 -0.08 4.18
N ARG A 126 3.47 -0.81 4.74
CA ARG A 126 3.56 -1.53 6.01
C ARG A 126 4.08 -2.94 5.75
N PHE A 127 5.22 -3.28 6.34
CA PHE A 127 5.91 -4.55 6.12
C PHE A 127 5.43 -5.60 7.11
N TYR A 128 5.18 -6.83 6.60
CA TYR A 128 4.73 -7.95 7.41
C TYR A 128 5.58 -9.21 7.19
N THR A 129 5.68 -10.02 8.24
CA THR A 129 6.34 -11.33 8.23
C THR A 129 5.41 -12.40 7.67
N ARG A 130 5.92 -13.60 7.45
CA ARG A 130 5.11 -14.76 7.04
C ARG A 130 4.04 -15.12 8.06
N GLU A 131 4.31 -14.91 9.34
CA GLU A 131 3.38 -15.14 10.47
C GLU A 131 2.35 -14.00 10.64
N GLY A 132 2.35 -13.00 9.75
CA GLY A 132 1.40 -11.89 9.76
C GLY A 132 1.68 -10.81 10.81
N ASN A 133 2.86 -10.80 11.40
CA ASN A 133 3.27 -9.76 12.32
C ASN A 133 3.91 -8.57 11.57
N VAL A 134 3.91 -7.39 12.19
CA VAL A 134 4.70 -6.26 11.71
C VAL A 134 6.19 -6.64 11.68
N ALA A 135 6.83 -6.55 10.52
CA ALA A 135 8.20 -7.02 10.32
C ALA A 135 9.25 -6.16 11.05
N SER A 136 9.00 -4.88 11.22
CA SER A 136 9.84 -3.96 11.99
C SER A 136 8.98 -2.84 12.57
N LYS A 137 8.76 -2.87 13.88
CA LYS A 137 8.01 -1.82 14.57
C LYS A 137 8.65 -0.44 14.37
N ARG A 138 9.97 -0.36 14.40
CA ARG A 138 10.69 0.90 14.18
C ARG A 138 10.37 1.51 12.79
N ILE A 139 10.33 0.72 11.74
CA ILE A 139 10.02 1.21 10.39
C ILE A 139 8.52 1.52 10.29
N ASP A 140 7.70 0.73 10.92
CA ASP A 140 6.25 0.94 10.99
C ASP A 140 5.91 2.26 11.68
N ASP A 141 6.53 2.56 12.82
CA ASP A 141 6.37 3.82 13.56
C ASP A 141 6.79 5.06 12.74
N LEU A 142 7.71 4.91 11.78
CA LEU A 142 8.14 5.97 10.86
C LEU A 142 7.26 6.11 9.62
N THR A 143 6.37 5.16 9.36
CA THR A 143 5.55 5.12 8.12
C THR A 143 4.28 5.95 8.28
N VAL A 144 3.96 6.78 7.27
CA VAL A 144 2.74 7.61 7.22
C VAL A 144 1.69 6.96 6.35
N GLY A 145 0.48 6.84 6.89
CA GLY A 145 -0.68 6.31 6.20
C GLY A 145 -1.38 5.22 6.99
N ILE A 146 -2.35 4.58 6.36
CA ILE A 146 -3.19 3.55 6.97
C ILE A 146 -2.34 2.40 7.56
N GLU A 147 -2.69 1.94 8.74
CA GLU A 147 -2.07 0.79 9.40
C GLU A 147 -2.70 -0.53 8.90
N LEU A 148 -2.01 -1.67 9.13
CA LEU A 148 -2.50 -2.98 8.69
C LEU A 148 -3.84 -3.35 9.34
N ASP A 149 -4.01 -3.03 10.61
CA ASP A 149 -5.24 -3.29 11.35
C ASP A 149 -6.38 -2.36 10.90
N GLU A 150 -6.07 -1.10 10.61
CA GLU A 150 -7.01 -0.14 10.05
C GLU A 150 -7.44 -0.56 8.63
N LEU A 151 -6.50 -1.03 7.80
CA LEU A 151 -6.79 -1.58 6.47
C LEU A 151 -7.70 -2.81 6.58
N ARG A 152 -7.41 -3.73 7.51
CA ARG A 152 -8.22 -4.93 7.77
C ARG A 152 -9.64 -4.59 8.20
N ALA A 153 -9.82 -3.50 8.93
CA ALA A 153 -11.12 -3.02 9.39
C ALA A 153 -11.98 -2.37 8.28
N ARG A 154 -11.45 -2.14 7.06
CA ARG A 154 -12.25 -1.55 5.98
C ARG A 154 -13.31 -2.54 5.49
N PRO A 155 -14.51 -2.05 5.15
CA PRO A 155 -15.60 -2.90 4.66
C PRO A 155 -15.20 -3.69 3.42
N ARG A 156 -14.59 -3.03 2.43
CA ARG A 156 -14.10 -3.67 1.22
C ARG A 156 -12.62 -3.36 0.96
N ARG A 157 -11.85 -4.39 0.73
CA ARG A 157 -10.39 -4.36 0.61
C ARG A 157 -9.98 -5.10 -0.67
N VAL A 158 -9.70 -4.34 -1.73
CA VAL A 158 -9.38 -4.87 -3.05
C VAL A 158 -7.86 -4.90 -3.21
N LEU A 159 -7.28 -6.08 -3.07
CA LEU A 159 -5.86 -6.31 -3.37
C LEU A 159 -5.70 -6.59 -4.87
N VAL A 160 -4.90 -5.75 -5.54
CA VAL A 160 -4.54 -5.97 -6.95
C VAL A 160 -3.05 -6.24 -7.04
N ALA A 161 -2.68 -7.46 -7.34
CA ALA A 161 -1.28 -7.87 -7.40
C ALA A 161 -1.09 -9.02 -8.39
N GLY A 162 0.12 -9.12 -8.95
CA GLY A 162 0.49 -10.18 -9.88
C GLY A 162 2.00 -10.32 -9.98
N GLY A 163 2.43 -11.47 -10.49
CA GLY A 163 3.82 -11.87 -10.62
C GLY A 163 4.21 -12.95 -9.60
N LEU A 164 4.73 -14.07 -10.08
CA LEU A 164 5.07 -15.26 -9.29
C LEU A 164 5.95 -14.94 -8.06
N TYR A 165 6.83 -13.96 -8.18
CA TYR A 165 7.72 -13.53 -7.10
C TYR A 165 7.01 -12.83 -5.93
N LYS A 166 5.72 -12.49 -6.10
CA LYS A 166 4.87 -11.91 -5.06
C LYS A 166 3.92 -12.93 -4.40
N ALA A 167 3.90 -14.16 -4.87
CA ALA A 167 2.91 -15.14 -4.46
C ALA A 167 2.89 -15.35 -2.94
N GLU A 168 4.04 -15.43 -2.29
CA GLU A 168 4.14 -15.57 -0.83
C GLU A 168 3.60 -14.33 -0.10
N ALA A 169 3.95 -13.14 -0.56
CA ALA A 169 3.42 -11.89 -0.01
C ALA A 169 1.90 -11.79 -0.15
N ILE A 170 1.37 -12.17 -1.33
CA ILE A 170 -0.07 -12.17 -1.60
C ILE A 170 -0.79 -13.19 -0.72
N GLU A 171 -0.27 -14.43 -0.63
CA GLU A 171 -0.83 -15.48 0.22
C GLU A 171 -0.90 -15.02 1.68
N THR A 172 0.20 -14.47 2.19
CA THR A 172 0.24 -13.96 3.57
C THR A 172 -0.75 -12.81 3.79
N ALA A 173 -0.87 -11.86 2.85
CA ALA A 173 -1.86 -10.78 2.94
C ALA A 173 -3.31 -11.31 3.00
N LEU A 174 -3.62 -12.36 2.22
CA LEU A 174 -4.93 -13.02 2.25
C LEU A 174 -5.15 -13.73 3.60
N TRP A 175 -4.17 -14.47 4.06
CA TRP A 175 -4.24 -15.17 5.35
C TRP A 175 -4.42 -14.20 6.53
N MET A 176 -3.76 -13.03 6.49
CA MET A 176 -3.94 -11.95 7.46
C MET A 176 -5.33 -11.28 7.39
N GLY A 177 -6.14 -11.58 6.39
CA GLY A 177 -7.43 -10.92 6.16
C GLY A 177 -7.30 -9.47 5.66
N LEU A 178 -6.16 -9.10 5.07
CA LEU A 178 -5.98 -7.75 4.53
C LEU A 178 -6.78 -7.50 3.25
N ALA A 179 -7.27 -8.53 2.59
CA ALA A 179 -8.09 -8.41 1.38
C ALA A 179 -9.42 -9.17 1.51
N SER A 180 -10.50 -8.55 1.04
CA SER A 180 -11.80 -9.18 0.82
C SER A 180 -12.01 -9.58 -0.64
N ASP A 181 -11.31 -8.89 -1.54
CA ASP A 181 -11.36 -9.10 -2.98
C ASP A 181 -9.93 -9.17 -3.53
N LEU A 182 -9.69 -10.08 -4.46
CA LEU A 182 -8.39 -10.26 -5.08
C LEU A 182 -8.48 -10.16 -6.61
N VAL A 183 -7.66 -9.29 -7.19
CA VAL A 183 -7.45 -9.23 -8.64
C VAL A 183 -6.01 -9.66 -8.92
N ILE A 184 -5.86 -10.80 -9.61
CA ILE A 184 -4.58 -11.48 -9.79
C ILE A 184 -4.51 -12.16 -11.14
N ASP A 185 -3.31 -12.33 -11.69
CA ASP A 185 -3.10 -13.16 -12.88
C ASP A 185 -3.14 -14.67 -12.53
N GLN A 186 -3.56 -15.48 -13.50
CA GLN A 186 -3.74 -16.92 -13.29
C GLN A 186 -2.47 -17.65 -12.84
N PRO A 187 -1.27 -17.44 -13.42
CA PRO A 187 -0.06 -18.12 -12.94
C PRO A 187 0.27 -17.81 -11.48
N THR A 188 0.11 -16.53 -11.08
CA THR A 188 0.34 -16.13 -9.69
C THR A 188 -0.70 -16.73 -8.75
N ALA A 189 -1.98 -16.78 -9.16
CA ALA A 189 -3.06 -17.38 -8.38
C ALA A 189 -2.80 -18.86 -8.10
N VAL A 190 -2.38 -19.64 -9.11
CA VAL A 190 -1.99 -21.04 -8.94
C VAL A 190 -0.90 -21.17 -7.89
N ARG A 191 0.15 -20.33 -7.98
CA ARG A 191 1.25 -20.36 -7.01
C ARG A 191 0.82 -19.98 -5.59
N VAL A 192 -0.08 -19.00 -5.44
CA VAL A 192 -0.68 -18.62 -4.15
C VAL A 192 -1.42 -19.81 -3.53
N LEU A 193 -2.22 -20.53 -4.31
CA LEU A 193 -2.95 -21.72 -3.84
C LEU A 193 -2.01 -22.87 -3.43
N GLU A 194 -0.89 -23.06 -4.14
CA GLU A 194 0.13 -24.04 -3.75
C GLU A 194 0.74 -23.70 -2.39
N ILE A 195 1.09 -22.44 -2.16
CA ILE A 195 1.67 -21.99 -0.88
C ILE A 195 0.65 -22.14 0.25
N ALA A 196 -0.61 -21.77 0.02
CA ALA A 196 -1.68 -21.88 1.01
C ALA A 196 -1.91 -23.34 1.48
N LYS A 197 -1.70 -24.33 0.61
CA LYS A 197 -1.81 -25.77 0.99
C LYS A 197 -0.69 -26.25 1.92
N THR A 198 0.42 -25.51 1.99
CA THR A 198 1.60 -25.88 2.79
C THR A 198 1.79 -25.01 4.03
N ARG A 199 0.88 -24.04 4.24
CA ARG A 199 0.84 -23.24 5.45
C ARG A 199 0.18 -24.02 6.58
#